data_580a743bfa0ca2fca9f681d066bf592b
#
_entry.id   580a743bfa0ca2fca9f681d066bf592b
#
_cell.length_a   1.000
_cell.length_b   1.000
_cell.length_c   1.000
_cell.angle_alpha   90.00
_cell.angle_beta   90.00
_cell.angle_gamma   90.00
#
_symmetry.space_group_name_H-M   'P 1'
#
loop_
_entity.id
_entity.type
_entity.pdbx_description
1 polymer ?
#
loop_
_entity_poly.entity_id
_entity_poly.type
_entity_poly.pdbx_seq_one_letter_code
_entity_poly.pdbx_strand_id
1 'polypeptide(L)'
;NGENYVREGFLENIAKVKKVCENRGKDMWTFCCSSAHYYGAIRGSETYGQAAFQAFVNYTLGARGIFWFCYYAPDVDDSYLNALVSRAGEKDVAYENVKKVNAELKALDEYLVNYECVCSGAVINGQFKTISDGVLTDKPSAGELAVKILAAERNVVFAVYKQGEKEGILITNFDEPTSGRENAVTVKIDALEAAVFSGGKTEKTRCANGELKYKLKSGGAIFVSPCGR
;
A
#
# COMPACT_ATOMS: atom_id res chain seq x y z
N ASN A 1 12.53 5.87 22.89
CA ASN A 1 11.96 6.83 21.95
C ASN A 1 11.65 6.03 20.70
N GLY A 2 10.36 5.64 20.50
CA GLY A 2 9.90 5.01 19.26
C GLY A 2 9.85 6.08 18.18
N GLU A 3 10.87 6.16 17.35
CA GLU A 3 10.82 6.98 16.17
C GLU A 3 9.81 6.36 15.21
N ASN A 4 8.76 7.10 14.91
CA ASN A 4 7.76 6.65 13.94
C ASN A 4 8.39 6.65 12.54
N TYR A 5 8.34 5.51 11.86
CA TYR A 5 8.75 5.39 10.45
C TYR A 5 7.89 6.29 9.55
N VAL A 6 6.62 6.41 9.89
CA VAL A 6 5.64 7.22 9.14
C VAL A 6 5.54 8.60 9.75
N ARG A 7 5.91 9.64 8.99
CA ARG A 7 5.82 11.03 9.44
C ARG A 7 4.37 11.50 9.53
N GLU A 8 4.11 12.37 10.49
CA GLU A 8 2.87 13.12 10.55
C GLU A 8 2.61 13.85 9.21
N GLY A 9 1.35 13.89 8.77
CA GLY A 9 0.98 14.51 7.50
C GLY A 9 1.31 13.70 6.24
N PHE A 10 1.78 12.45 6.37
CA PHE A 10 2.15 11.63 5.21
C PHE A 10 0.97 11.40 4.25
N LEU A 11 -0.20 11.01 4.77
CA LEU A 11 -1.39 10.76 3.96
C LEU A 11 -1.93 12.05 3.33
N GLU A 12 -1.94 13.14 4.07
CA GLU A 12 -2.36 14.46 3.60
C GLU A 12 -1.46 14.96 2.46
N ASN A 13 -0.16 14.70 2.57
CA ASN A 13 0.79 15.07 1.52
C ASN A 13 0.54 14.28 0.23
N ILE A 14 0.33 12.97 0.32
CA ILE A 14 -0.02 12.14 -0.84
C ILE A 14 -1.34 12.61 -1.46
N ALA A 15 -2.36 12.88 -0.64
CA ALA A 15 -3.65 13.36 -1.11
C ALA A 15 -3.52 14.66 -1.92
N LYS A 16 -2.72 15.62 -1.44
CA LYS A 16 -2.45 16.88 -2.15
C LYS A 16 -1.73 16.66 -3.47
N VAL A 17 -0.68 15.83 -3.49
CA VAL A 17 0.07 15.51 -4.72
C VAL A 17 -0.83 14.82 -5.74
N LYS A 18 -1.60 13.83 -5.31
CA LYS A 18 -2.60 13.15 -6.15
C LYS A 18 -3.54 14.14 -6.81
N LYS A 19 -4.13 15.06 -6.03
CA LYS A 19 -5.05 16.09 -6.56
C LYS A 19 -4.39 17.00 -7.60
N VAL A 20 -3.13 17.40 -7.38
CA VAL A 20 -2.38 18.22 -8.36
C VAL A 20 -2.17 17.43 -9.66
N CYS A 21 -1.82 16.15 -9.57
CA CYS A 21 -1.64 15.29 -10.73
C CYS A 21 -2.96 15.12 -11.51
N GLU A 22 -4.06 14.81 -10.82
CA GLU A 22 -5.40 14.66 -11.41
C GLU A 22 -5.83 15.94 -12.15
N ASN A 23 -5.69 17.11 -11.53
CA ASN A 23 -6.04 18.41 -12.12
C ASN A 23 -5.21 18.74 -13.38
N ARG A 24 -4.06 18.10 -13.55
CA ARG A 24 -3.17 18.29 -14.69
C ARG A 24 -3.25 17.15 -15.71
N GLY A 25 -4.09 16.12 -15.49
CA GLY A 25 -4.15 14.92 -16.31
C GLY A 25 -2.82 14.18 -16.36
N LYS A 26 -2.10 14.11 -15.22
CA LYS A 26 -0.79 13.46 -15.08
C LYS A 26 -0.87 12.32 -14.08
N ASP A 27 -0.10 11.27 -14.34
CA ASP A 27 0.10 10.21 -13.38
C ASP A 27 0.96 10.66 -12.20
N MET A 28 0.59 10.24 -11.01
CA MET A 28 1.39 10.44 -9.82
C MET A 28 2.50 9.40 -9.76
N TRP A 29 3.74 9.84 -9.70
CA TRP A 29 4.90 9.00 -9.46
C TRP A 29 5.54 9.37 -8.13
N THR A 30 5.96 8.38 -7.35
CA THR A 30 6.48 8.59 -6.00
C THR A 30 7.87 7.99 -5.83
N PHE A 31 8.64 8.58 -4.90
CA PHE A 31 9.91 8.02 -4.47
C PHE A 31 9.70 7.17 -3.23
N CYS A 32 10.25 5.96 -3.26
CA CYS A 32 10.42 5.07 -2.13
C CYS A 32 11.89 5.00 -1.75
N CYS A 33 12.19 4.94 -0.47
CA CYS A 33 13.54 4.96 0.03
C CYS A 33 14.08 3.52 0.12
N SER A 34 15.10 3.20 -0.67
CA SER A 34 15.86 1.95 -0.56
C SER A 34 17.18 2.11 0.21
N SER A 35 17.58 3.36 0.44
CA SER A 35 18.77 3.72 1.19
C SER A 35 18.41 4.19 2.59
N ALA A 36 19.10 3.68 3.61
CA ALA A 36 19.02 4.24 4.94
C ALA A 36 19.82 5.55 5.01
N HIS A 37 19.25 6.57 5.63
CA HIS A 37 19.86 7.88 5.78
C HIS A 37 20.05 8.21 7.26
N TYR A 38 21.16 8.85 7.58
CA TYR A 38 21.43 9.26 8.94
C TYR A 38 20.56 10.46 9.40
N TYR A 39 20.08 11.30 8.50
CA TYR A 39 19.25 12.45 8.85
C TYR A 39 17.89 12.02 9.43
N GLY A 40 17.81 12.03 10.79
CA GLY A 40 16.60 11.71 11.52
C GLY A 40 16.20 10.23 11.46
N ALA A 41 17.18 9.32 11.41
CA ALA A 41 16.98 7.88 11.45
C ALA A 41 16.01 7.35 10.35
N ILE A 42 16.09 7.92 9.16
CA ILE A 42 15.35 7.42 8.00
C ILE A 42 15.92 6.04 7.66
N ARG A 43 15.07 5.04 7.79
CA ARG A 43 15.38 3.66 7.44
C ARG A 43 14.93 3.39 6.02
N GLY A 44 15.79 2.72 5.24
CA GLY A 44 15.47 2.33 3.87
C GLY A 44 14.56 1.11 3.82
N SER A 45 14.88 0.18 2.95
CA SER A 45 14.12 -1.06 2.71
C SER A 45 14.87 -2.28 3.24
N GLU A 46 15.40 -2.20 4.46
CA GLU A 46 16.18 -3.25 5.11
C GLU A 46 15.37 -4.53 5.35
N THR A 47 14.06 -4.41 5.49
CA THR A 47 13.14 -5.53 5.61
C THR A 47 12.12 -5.51 4.48
N TYR A 48 11.52 -6.68 4.20
CA TYR A 48 10.39 -6.76 3.27
C TYR A 48 9.25 -5.82 3.67
N GLY A 49 8.90 -5.75 4.96
CA GLY A 49 7.83 -4.89 5.47
C GLY A 49 8.05 -3.41 5.17
N GLN A 50 9.28 -2.93 5.32
CA GLN A 50 9.64 -1.53 5.02
C GLN A 50 9.55 -1.21 3.52
N ALA A 51 10.05 -2.12 2.66
CA ALA A 51 9.93 -1.96 1.20
C ALA A 51 8.47 -2.05 0.75
N ALA A 52 7.75 -3.07 1.21
CA ALA A 52 6.34 -3.30 0.87
C ALA A 52 5.44 -2.13 1.30
N PHE A 53 5.62 -1.63 2.52
CA PHE A 53 4.88 -0.48 3.04
C PHE A 53 4.98 0.72 2.09
N GLN A 54 6.19 1.12 1.71
CA GLN A 54 6.40 2.27 0.84
C GLN A 54 5.72 2.06 -0.52
N ALA A 55 5.94 0.91 -1.14
CA ALA A 55 5.43 0.63 -2.47
C ALA A 55 3.90 0.50 -2.49
N PHE A 56 3.34 -0.37 -1.65
CA PHE A 56 1.91 -0.66 -1.67
C PHE A 56 1.05 0.47 -1.12
N VAL A 57 1.51 1.22 -0.10
CA VAL A 57 0.77 2.40 0.38
C VAL A 57 0.67 3.44 -0.71
N ASN A 58 1.77 3.79 -1.38
CA ASN A 58 1.76 4.75 -2.47
C ASN A 58 0.89 4.27 -3.65
N TYR A 59 1.01 2.99 -4.05
CA TYR A 59 0.18 2.41 -5.11
C TYR A 59 -1.31 2.44 -4.76
N THR A 60 -1.68 2.00 -3.55
CA THR A 60 -3.08 2.02 -3.07
C THR A 60 -3.65 3.44 -3.07
N LEU A 61 -2.84 4.44 -2.78
CA LEU A 61 -3.26 5.84 -2.77
C LEU A 61 -3.18 6.51 -4.15
N GLY A 62 -2.85 5.75 -5.21
CA GLY A 62 -2.99 6.18 -6.60
C GLY A 62 -1.68 6.49 -7.33
N ALA A 63 -0.53 6.13 -6.78
CA ALA A 63 0.71 6.19 -7.56
C ALA A 63 0.67 5.18 -8.71
N ARG A 64 1.08 5.62 -9.90
CA ARG A 64 1.20 4.81 -11.12
C ARG A 64 2.64 4.42 -11.43
N GLY A 65 3.58 5.01 -10.74
CA GLY A 65 4.99 4.67 -10.85
C GLY A 65 5.72 4.88 -9.54
N ILE A 66 6.73 4.06 -9.30
CA ILE A 66 7.56 4.10 -8.10
C ILE A 66 9.02 4.15 -8.51
N PHE A 67 9.73 5.13 -7.97
CA PHE A 67 11.18 5.21 -8.04
C PHE A 67 11.78 4.79 -6.71
N TRP A 68 12.87 4.02 -6.75
CA TRP A 68 13.64 3.68 -5.57
C TRP A 68 14.85 4.59 -5.44
N PHE A 69 14.94 5.33 -4.37
CA PHE A 69 16.10 6.12 -4.00
C PHE A 69 16.91 5.37 -2.94
N CYS A 70 18.06 4.86 -3.29
CA CYS A 70 18.68 4.88 -4.60
C CYS A 70 19.20 3.50 -5.01
N TYR A 71 19.57 3.36 -6.28
CA TYR A 71 20.12 2.10 -6.79
C TYR A 71 21.50 1.81 -6.21
N TYR A 72 22.37 2.81 -6.22
CA TYR A 72 23.74 2.73 -5.72
C TYR A 72 23.94 3.69 -4.55
N ALA A 73 24.61 3.24 -3.49
CA ALA A 73 24.86 4.09 -2.32
C ALA A 73 25.73 5.29 -2.69
N PRO A 74 25.23 6.54 -2.55
CA PRO A 74 26.00 7.72 -2.91
C PRO A 74 27.29 7.82 -2.09
N ASP A 75 28.37 8.18 -2.76
CA ASP A 75 29.68 8.41 -2.12
C ASP A 75 29.91 9.89 -1.88
N VAL A 76 28.93 10.55 -1.26
CA VAL A 76 28.98 11.99 -0.96
C VAL A 76 29.38 12.26 0.49
N ASP A 77 28.96 11.40 1.39
CA ASP A 77 29.30 11.43 2.82
C ASP A 77 28.86 10.11 3.49
N ASP A 78 29.04 10.00 4.81
CA ASP A 78 28.63 8.83 5.57
C ASP A 78 27.13 8.82 5.95
N SER A 79 26.34 9.74 5.40
CA SER A 79 24.90 9.82 5.68
C SER A 79 24.10 8.72 5.01
N TYR A 80 24.62 8.12 3.92
CA TYR A 80 23.98 7.02 3.21
C TYR A 80 24.63 5.69 3.58
N LEU A 81 23.91 4.89 4.35
CA LEU A 81 24.46 3.67 4.94
C LEU A 81 24.40 2.47 3.99
N ASN A 82 23.37 2.42 3.13
CA ASN A 82 23.15 1.31 2.20
C ASN A 82 22.30 1.78 1.00
N ALA A 83 22.08 0.88 0.04
CA ALA A 83 21.21 1.09 -1.11
C ALA A 83 20.76 -0.27 -1.68
N LEU A 84 20.36 -0.35 -2.96
CA LEU A 84 20.16 -1.64 -3.64
C LEU A 84 21.50 -2.31 -3.96
N VAL A 85 22.48 -1.49 -4.35
CA VAL A 85 23.84 -1.94 -4.64
C VAL A 85 24.82 -1.12 -3.79
N SER A 86 25.73 -1.83 -3.14
CA SER A 86 26.78 -1.24 -2.29
C SER A 86 27.81 -0.48 -3.09
N ARG A 87 28.66 0.29 -2.41
CA ARG A 87 29.81 0.99 -3.04
C ARG A 87 30.82 0.02 -3.69
N ALA A 88 30.85 -1.24 -3.26
CA ALA A 88 31.66 -2.28 -3.89
C ALA A 88 31.03 -2.92 -5.15
N GLY A 89 29.81 -2.50 -5.53
CA GLY A 89 29.09 -3.05 -6.67
C GLY A 89 28.33 -4.36 -6.36
N GLU A 90 28.21 -4.73 -5.10
CA GLU A 90 27.52 -5.95 -4.66
C GLU A 90 26.07 -5.65 -4.28
N LYS A 91 25.20 -6.68 -4.32
CA LYS A 91 23.83 -6.55 -3.82
C LYS A 91 23.85 -6.24 -2.33
N ASP A 92 23.11 -5.20 -1.96
CA ASP A 92 22.99 -4.78 -0.57
C ASP A 92 21.69 -5.30 0.09
N VAL A 93 21.49 -5.03 1.36
CA VAL A 93 20.40 -5.56 2.20
C VAL A 93 18.99 -5.29 1.61
N ALA A 94 18.78 -4.15 0.97
CA ALA A 94 17.51 -3.78 0.37
C ALA A 94 17.21 -4.49 -0.96
N TYR A 95 18.22 -5.05 -1.65
CA TYR A 95 18.07 -5.54 -3.03
C TYR A 95 17.00 -6.61 -3.18
N GLU A 96 17.07 -7.69 -2.40
CA GLU A 96 16.13 -8.81 -2.54
C GLU A 96 14.72 -8.45 -2.04
N ASN A 97 14.61 -7.57 -1.05
CA ASN A 97 13.33 -7.06 -0.56
C ASN A 97 12.63 -6.23 -1.65
N VAL A 98 13.33 -5.28 -2.23
CA VAL A 98 12.80 -4.41 -3.31
C VAL A 98 12.48 -5.23 -4.56
N LYS A 99 13.34 -6.17 -4.96
CA LYS A 99 13.09 -7.07 -6.09
C LYS A 99 11.79 -7.86 -5.90
N LYS A 100 11.57 -8.42 -4.70
CA LYS A 100 10.35 -9.15 -4.38
C LYS A 100 9.13 -8.25 -4.41
N VAL A 101 9.18 -7.08 -3.77
CA VAL A 101 8.08 -6.12 -3.75
C VAL A 101 7.73 -5.64 -5.17
N ASN A 102 8.73 -5.34 -6.00
CA ASN A 102 8.50 -4.95 -7.39
C ASN A 102 7.82 -6.04 -8.21
N ALA A 103 8.17 -7.33 -7.98
CA ALA A 103 7.51 -8.44 -8.65
C ALA A 103 6.04 -8.59 -8.21
N GLU A 104 5.76 -8.45 -6.92
CA GLU A 104 4.40 -8.50 -6.38
C GLU A 104 3.56 -7.31 -6.84
N LEU A 105 4.13 -6.11 -6.86
CA LEU A 105 3.47 -4.89 -7.33
C LEU A 105 3.14 -4.98 -8.83
N LYS A 106 4.09 -5.47 -9.64
CA LYS A 106 3.85 -5.71 -11.07
C LYS A 106 2.70 -6.69 -11.30
N ALA A 107 2.67 -7.80 -10.58
CA ALA A 107 1.61 -8.79 -10.69
C ALA A 107 0.24 -8.22 -10.25
N LEU A 108 0.20 -7.35 -9.23
CA LEU A 108 -1.00 -6.64 -8.81
C LEU A 108 -1.47 -5.66 -9.88
N ASP A 109 -0.57 -4.89 -10.48
CA ASP A 109 -0.87 -3.93 -11.54
C ASP A 109 -1.42 -4.64 -12.79
N GLU A 110 -0.82 -5.75 -13.19
CA GLU A 110 -1.32 -6.61 -14.28
C GLU A 110 -2.71 -7.19 -13.97
N TYR A 111 -2.97 -7.57 -12.72
CA TYR A 111 -4.29 -8.06 -12.28
C TYR A 111 -5.35 -6.96 -12.32
N LEU A 112 -4.99 -5.73 -11.98
CA LEU A 112 -5.89 -4.58 -11.90
C LEU A 112 -5.96 -3.76 -13.19
N VAL A 113 -5.29 -4.16 -14.27
CA VAL A 113 -5.12 -3.37 -15.51
C VAL A 113 -6.45 -2.87 -16.11
N ASN A 114 -7.54 -3.62 -15.96
CA ASN A 114 -8.87 -3.26 -16.46
C ASN A 114 -9.81 -2.70 -15.38
N TYR A 115 -9.31 -2.47 -14.17
CA TYR A 115 -10.09 -1.91 -13.09
C TYR A 115 -9.86 -0.40 -12.98
N GLU A 116 -10.92 0.33 -12.67
CA GLU A 116 -10.87 1.77 -12.36
C GLU A 116 -10.93 1.98 -10.85
N CYS A 117 -10.02 2.78 -10.32
CA CYS A 117 -10.05 3.20 -8.91
C CYS A 117 -11.14 4.26 -8.74
N VAL A 118 -12.19 3.94 -8.00
CA VAL A 118 -13.33 4.84 -7.77
C VAL A 118 -13.20 5.68 -6.49
N CYS A 119 -12.49 5.18 -5.50
CA CYS A 119 -12.14 5.95 -4.31
C CYS A 119 -10.95 5.36 -3.58
N SER A 120 -10.28 6.15 -2.78
CA SER A 120 -9.22 5.72 -1.87
C SER A 120 -9.36 6.40 -0.52
N GLY A 121 -8.79 5.79 0.52
CA GLY A 121 -8.87 6.30 1.88
C GLY A 121 -8.02 5.51 2.85
N ALA A 122 -8.32 5.69 4.14
CA ALA A 122 -7.65 5.01 5.23
C ALA A 122 -8.61 4.68 6.37
N VAL A 123 -8.28 3.68 7.17
CA VAL A 123 -8.84 3.48 8.51
C VAL A 123 -7.71 3.81 9.49
N ILE A 124 -7.88 4.89 10.23
CA ILE A 124 -6.89 5.38 11.21
C ILE A 124 -7.53 5.37 12.59
N ASN A 125 -6.96 4.61 13.51
CA ASN A 125 -7.49 4.44 14.88
C ASN A 125 -8.97 4.05 14.89
N GLY A 126 -9.37 3.15 13.97
CA GLY A 126 -10.75 2.69 13.83
C GLY A 126 -11.68 3.67 13.11
N GLN A 127 -11.21 4.85 12.70
CA GLN A 127 -12.01 5.84 11.98
C GLN A 127 -11.77 5.77 10.48
N PHE A 128 -12.86 5.68 9.71
CA PHE A 128 -12.82 5.72 8.25
C PHE A 128 -12.62 7.14 7.75
N LYS A 129 -11.63 7.30 6.88
CA LYS A 129 -11.33 8.55 6.19
C LYS A 129 -11.25 8.28 4.69
N THR A 130 -11.80 9.16 3.87
CA THR A 130 -11.66 9.11 2.41
C THR A 130 -10.81 10.26 1.92
N ILE A 131 -10.10 10.02 0.83
CA ILE A 131 -9.33 11.05 0.14
C ILE A 131 -10.25 11.64 -0.93
N SER A 132 -10.60 12.91 -0.74
CA SER A 132 -11.38 13.69 -1.70
C SER A 132 -10.79 15.09 -1.80
N ASP A 133 -10.63 15.59 -3.02
CA ASP A 133 -10.12 16.94 -3.30
C ASP A 133 -8.78 17.29 -2.62
N GLY A 134 -7.91 16.30 -2.48
CA GLY A 134 -6.60 16.48 -1.86
C GLY A 134 -6.63 16.56 -0.33
N VAL A 135 -7.75 16.18 0.30
CA VAL A 135 -7.95 16.22 1.76
C VAL A 135 -8.46 14.87 2.26
N LEU A 136 -8.04 14.47 3.46
CA LEU A 136 -8.69 13.38 4.17
C LEU A 136 -9.95 13.91 4.86
N THR A 137 -11.08 13.29 4.55
CA THR A 137 -12.38 13.65 5.12
C THR A 137 -12.97 12.48 5.89
N ASP A 138 -13.71 12.77 6.97
CA ASP A 138 -14.43 11.75 7.76
C ASP A 138 -15.74 11.30 7.07
N LYS A 139 -15.96 11.70 5.83
CA LYS A 139 -17.13 11.27 5.06
C LYS A 139 -16.85 9.92 4.41
N PRO A 140 -17.71 8.90 4.60
CA PRO A 140 -17.65 7.71 3.79
C PRO A 140 -17.86 8.12 2.33
N SER A 141 -16.99 7.65 1.45
CA SER A 141 -17.18 7.89 0.02
C SER A 141 -18.43 7.18 -0.46
N ALA A 142 -19.13 7.90 -1.32
CA ALA A 142 -20.37 7.61 -1.97
C ALA A 142 -20.69 6.13 -2.22
N GLY A 143 -21.89 5.73 -1.83
CA GLY A 143 -22.59 4.57 -2.35
C GLY A 143 -22.48 3.31 -1.48
N GLU A 144 -23.43 2.43 -1.67
CA GLU A 144 -23.38 1.06 -1.15
C GLU A 144 -22.30 0.30 -1.92
N LEU A 145 -21.20 0.01 -1.25
CA LEU A 145 -20.12 -0.81 -1.77
C LEU A 145 -20.42 -2.29 -1.44
N ALA A 146 -20.28 -3.17 -2.42
CA ALA A 146 -20.41 -4.62 -2.23
C ALA A 146 -19.28 -5.19 -1.36
N VAL A 147 -18.17 -4.47 -1.28
CA VAL A 147 -17.01 -4.84 -0.46
C VAL A 147 -16.67 -3.68 0.48
N LYS A 148 -16.66 -3.94 1.80
CA LYS A 148 -16.40 -2.92 2.83
C LYS A 148 -15.44 -3.46 3.88
N ILE A 149 -14.52 -2.62 4.35
CA ILE A 149 -13.76 -2.92 5.56
C ILE A 149 -14.69 -2.70 6.76
N LEU A 150 -14.92 -3.75 7.56
CA LEU A 150 -15.72 -3.67 8.79
C LEU A 150 -14.87 -3.34 10.00
N ALA A 151 -13.65 -3.91 10.06
CA ALA A 151 -12.71 -3.68 11.14
C ALA A 151 -11.27 -3.89 10.67
N ALA A 152 -10.35 -3.19 11.30
CA ALA A 152 -8.92 -3.43 11.22
C ALA A 152 -8.34 -3.27 12.63
N GLU A 153 -7.49 -4.19 13.05
CA GLU A 153 -6.83 -4.10 14.37
C GLU A 153 -5.88 -2.90 14.44
N ARG A 154 -5.33 -2.51 13.29
CA ARG A 154 -4.38 -1.40 13.14
C ARG A 154 -4.73 -0.58 11.92
N ASN A 155 -4.03 0.51 11.72
CA ASN A 155 -4.24 1.38 10.58
C ASN A 155 -4.06 0.64 9.24
N VAL A 156 -4.92 0.95 8.27
CA VAL A 156 -4.82 0.48 6.88
C VAL A 156 -5.11 1.64 5.93
N VAL A 157 -4.55 1.58 4.74
CA VAL A 157 -5.03 2.37 3.59
C VAL A 157 -5.78 1.44 2.64
N PHE A 158 -6.73 1.99 1.89
CA PHE A 158 -7.52 1.21 0.94
C PHE A 158 -7.84 1.99 -0.33
N ALA A 159 -8.15 1.23 -1.38
CA ALA A 159 -8.76 1.76 -2.60
C ALA A 159 -9.82 0.80 -3.12
N VAL A 160 -10.94 1.33 -3.57
CA VAL A 160 -12.03 0.56 -4.19
C VAL A 160 -11.87 0.65 -5.70
N TYR A 161 -11.99 -0.49 -6.34
CA TYR A 161 -11.85 -0.65 -7.78
C TYR A 161 -13.11 -1.25 -8.38
N LYS A 162 -13.45 -0.83 -9.61
CA LYS A 162 -14.57 -1.37 -10.40
C LYS A 162 -14.14 -1.74 -11.80
N GLN A 163 -14.76 -2.80 -12.33
CA GLN A 163 -14.66 -3.22 -13.72
C GLN A 163 -16.06 -3.70 -14.16
N GLY A 164 -16.85 -2.81 -14.78
CA GLY A 164 -18.27 -3.08 -15.03
C GLY A 164 -19.01 -3.33 -13.71
N GLU A 165 -19.70 -4.46 -13.61
CA GLU A 165 -20.41 -4.88 -12.39
C GLU A 165 -19.48 -5.47 -11.29
N LYS A 166 -18.23 -5.75 -11.63
CA LYS A 166 -17.27 -6.28 -10.65
C LYS A 166 -16.74 -5.17 -9.79
N GLU A 167 -16.67 -5.45 -8.49
CA GLU A 167 -16.10 -4.55 -7.49
C GLU A 167 -15.07 -5.29 -6.64
N GLY A 168 -14.05 -4.59 -6.20
CA GLY A 168 -13.08 -5.12 -5.26
C GLY A 168 -12.40 -4.01 -4.47
N ILE A 169 -11.73 -4.40 -3.40
CA ILE A 169 -11.01 -3.49 -2.53
C ILE A 169 -9.55 -3.92 -2.39
N LEU A 170 -8.64 -3.01 -2.66
CA LEU A 170 -7.23 -3.13 -2.30
C LEU A 170 -7.03 -2.59 -0.90
N ILE A 171 -6.42 -3.38 -0.02
CA ILE A 171 -6.16 -3.02 1.38
C ILE A 171 -4.69 -3.21 1.65
N THR A 172 -4.04 -2.19 2.17
CA THR A 172 -2.61 -2.23 2.53
C THR A 172 -2.43 -1.95 4.01
N ASN A 173 -1.60 -2.75 4.67
CA ASN A 173 -1.24 -2.54 6.08
C ASN A 173 -0.47 -1.22 6.23
N PHE A 174 -1.04 -0.29 6.99
CA PHE A 174 -0.49 1.04 7.27
C PHE A 174 0.01 1.16 8.73
N ASP A 175 0.37 0.06 9.35
CA ASP A 175 1.05 0.06 10.65
C ASP A 175 2.56 0.30 10.47
N GLU A 176 3.22 0.63 11.56
CA GLU A 176 4.68 0.86 11.61
C GLU A 176 5.46 -0.35 11.06
N PRO A 177 6.12 -0.24 9.91
CA PRO A 177 6.68 -1.41 9.22
C PRO A 177 7.94 -1.98 9.89
N THR A 178 8.63 -1.20 10.75
CA THR A 178 9.81 -1.69 11.48
C THR A 178 9.43 -2.68 12.58
N SER A 179 8.17 -2.65 13.04
CA SER A 179 7.66 -3.56 14.05
C SER A 179 7.49 -5.00 13.54
N GLY A 180 7.41 -5.21 12.24
CA GLY A 180 7.14 -6.50 11.62
C GLY A 180 5.74 -7.06 11.89
N ARG A 181 4.83 -6.28 12.51
CA ARG A 181 3.53 -6.76 12.96
C ARG A 181 2.57 -7.02 11.81
N GLU A 182 1.82 -8.11 11.95
CA GLU A 182 0.66 -8.38 11.11
C GLU A 182 -0.53 -7.51 11.54
N ASN A 183 -1.49 -7.34 10.62
CA ASN A 183 -2.70 -6.57 10.86
C ASN A 183 -3.91 -7.40 10.43
N ALA A 184 -4.78 -7.76 11.37
CA ALA A 184 -6.00 -8.47 11.04
C ALA A 184 -7.07 -7.48 10.54
N VAL A 185 -7.66 -7.81 9.40
CA VAL A 185 -8.75 -7.05 8.80
C VAL A 185 -9.98 -7.94 8.62
N THR A 186 -11.16 -7.36 8.79
CA THR A 186 -12.43 -7.99 8.49
C THR A 186 -13.10 -7.20 7.36
N VAL A 187 -13.39 -7.90 6.26
CA VAL A 187 -14.00 -7.33 5.07
C VAL A 187 -15.40 -7.93 4.91
N LYS A 188 -16.43 -7.09 4.80
CA LYS A 188 -17.77 -7.52 4.42
C LYS A 188 -17.82 -7.72 2.92
N ILE A 189 -18.35 -8.86 2.49
CA ILE A 189 -18.46 -9.24 1.06
C ILE A 189 -19.86 -9.82 0.85
N ASP A 190 -20.60 -9.25 -0.09
CA ASP A 190 -21.92 -9.77 -0.46
C ASP A 190 -21.77 -10.97 -1.43
N ALA A 191 -21.12 -12.03 -0.95
CA ALA A 191 -20.91 -13.29 -1.66
C ALA A 191 -20.52 -14.40 -0.67
N LEU A 192 -20.74 -15.67 -1.07
CA LEU A 192 -20.31 -16.85 -0.31
C LEU A 192 -18.81 -17.10 -0.39
N GLU A 193 -18.17 -16.64 -1.45
CA GLU A 193 -16.75 -16.77 -1.71
C GLU A 193 -16.15 -15.46 -2.21
N ALA A 194 -14.90 -15.24 -1.86
CA ALA A 194 -14.08 -14.13 -2.34
C ALA A 194 -12.83 -14.63 -3.08
N ALA A 195 -12.46 -13.92 -4.12
CA ALA A 195 -11.12 -14.01 -4.69
C ALA A 195 -10.20 -13.06 -3.91
N VAL A 196 -9.14 -13.60 -3.35
CA VAL A 196 -8.10 -12.84 -2.63
C VAL A 196 -6.82 -12.91 -3.43
N PHE A 197 -6.37 -11.77 -3.95
CA PHE A 197 -5.07 -11.64 -4.60
C PHE A 197 -4.05 -11.14 -3.57
N SER A 198 -2.98 -11.89 -3.40
CA SER A 198 -1.86 -11.54 -2.49
C SER A 198 -0.56 -12.17 -2.96
N GLY A 199 0.54 -11.43 -2.91
CA GLY A 199 1.86 -11.95 -3.26
C GLY A 199 1.96 -12.53 -4.69
N GLY A 200 1.23 -11.95 -5.65
CA GLY A 200 1.20 -12.39 -7.04
C GLY A 200 0.32 -13.62 -7.32
N LYS A 201 -0.50 -14.05 -6.36
CA LYS A 201 -1.39 -15.21 -6.50
C LYS A 201 -2.81 -14.88 -6.11
N THR A 202 -3.77 -15.53 -6.79
CA THR A 202 -5.19 -15.47 -6.45
C THR A 202 -5.64 -16.74 -5.79
N GLU A 203 -6.29 -16.64 -4.65
CA GLU A 203 -6.89 -17.76 -3.93
C GLU A 203 -8.38 -17.49 -3.74
N LYS A 204 -9.21 -18.56 -3.81
CA LYS A 204 -10.62 -18.47 -3.44
C LYS A 204 -10.77 -18.81 -1.98
N THR A 205 -11.47 -17.96 -1.24
CA THR A 205 -11.68 -18.12 0.19
C THR A 205 -13.18 -18.02 0.50
N ARG A 206 -13.69 -18.92 1.32
CA ARG A 206 -15.07 -18.87 1.80
C ARG A 206 -15.29 -17.68 2.75
N CYS A 207 -16.40 -16.98 2.56
CA CYS A 207 -16.85 -15.93 3.44
C CYS A 207 -17.80 -16.52 4.49
N ALA A 208 -17.47 -16.37 5.77
CA ALA A 208 -18.34 -16.79 6.85
C ALA A 208 -19.33 -15.66 7.18
N ASN A 209 -20.63 -15.91 7.01
CA ASN A 209 -21.69 -14.91 7.23
C ASN A 209 -21.49 -13.61 6.43
N GLY A 210 -20.97 -13.72 5.21
CA GLY A 210 -20.67 -12.53 4.39
C GLY A 210 -19.43 -11.76 4.86
N GLU A 211 -18.54 -12.36 5.66
CA GLU A 211 -17.30 -11.75 6.14
C GLU A 211 -16.09 -12.60 5.77
N LEU A 212 -15.05 -11.91 5.33
CA LEU A 212 -13.70 -12.43 5.15
C LEU A 212 -12.79 -11.86 6.23
N LYS A 213 -12.13 -12.72 7.01
CA LYS A 213 -11.05 -12.34 7.93
C LYS A 213 -9.71 -12.67 7.31
N TYR A 214 -8.82 -11.71 7.27
CA TYR A 214 -7.50 -11.87 6.69
C TYR A 214 -6.41 -11.20 7.52
N LYS A 215 -5.22 -11.81 7.56
CA LYS A 215 -4.04 -11.24 8.22
C LYS A 215 -3.09 -10.67 7.18
N LEU A 216 -2.97 -9.36 7.15
CA LEU A 216 -2.00 -8.64 6.34
C LEU A 216 -0.62 -8.72 6.97
N LYS A 217 0.40 -9.08 6.21
CA LYS A 217 1.79 -8.95 6.63
C LYS A 217 2.17 -7.49 6.85
N SER A 218 3.25 -7.23 7.58
CA SER A 218 3.81 -5.88 7.71
C SER A 218 4.04 -5.26 6.33
N GLY A 219 3.46 -4.07 6.09
CA GLY A 219 3.50 -3.34 4.81
C GLY A 219 2.81 -4.03 3.63
N GLY A 220 2.31 -5.26 3.82
CA GLY A 220 1.72 -6.05 2.73
C GLY A 220 0.34 -5.56 2.30
N ALA A 221 -0.07 -5.98 1.10
CA ALA A 221 -1.36 -5.64 0.50
C ALA A 221 -2.12 -6.88 0.03
N ILE A 222 -3.44 -6.76 0.02
CA ILE A 222 -4.35 -7.73 -0.63
C ILE A 222 -5.38 -7.00 -1.48
N PHE A 223 -5.78 -7.62 -2.58
CA PHE A 223 -6.98 -7.22 -3.29
C PHE A 223 -8.06 -8.29 -3.09
N VAL A 224 -9.25 -7.86 -2.71
CA VAL A 224 -10.37 -8.74 -2.40
C VAL A 224 -11.56 -8.37 -3.29
N SER A 225 -12.14 -9.36 -3.96
CA SER A 225 -13.34 -9.20 -4.77
C SER A 225 -14.31 -10.36 -4.57
N PRO A 226 -15.65 -10.16 -4.69
CA PRO A 226 -16.64 -11.23 -4.66
C PRO A 226 -16.39 -12.25 -5.79
N CYS A 227 -16.59 -13.55 -5.53
CA CYS A 227 -16.68 -14.57 -6.55
C CYS A 227 -18.14 -14.77 -6.95
N GLY A 228 -18.43 -14.84 -8.26
CA GLY A 228 -19.73 -15.36 -8.75
C GLY A 228 -20.89 -14.37 -8.70
N ARG A 229 -20.68 -13.13 -9.13
CA ARG A 229 -21.77 -12.33 -9.72
C ARG A 229 -21.67 -12.32 -11.24
#